data_5ffb04082951428813bfc3c3c044b26b
#
_entry.id   5ffb04082951428813bfc3c3c044b26b
#
_cell.length_a   1.000
_cell.length_b   1.000
_cell.length_c   1.000
_cell.angle_alpha   90.00
_cell.angle_beta   90.00
_cell.angle_gamma   90.00
#
_symmetry.space_group_name_H-M   'P 1'
#
loop_
_entity.id
_entity.type
_entity.pdbx_description
1 polymer ?
#
loop_
_entity_poly.entity_id
_entity_poly.type
_entity_poly.pdbx_seq_one_letter_code
_entity_poly.pdbx_strand_id
1 'polypeptide(L)'
;MTGSRSHRTLKASASFACAAFFGALTVAVSPCARADVVAYLVNVHVRPGYNFPNADAALSYGYGICDKFVAGRGFPDVMGDVRADFNTSDDFQASYLISQAVNELCPAQIWQLRNTAAHYQSPPGVTP
;
A
#
# COMPACT_ATOMS: atom_id res chain seq x y z
N MET A 1 40.58 74.29 -28.10
CA MET A 1 39.87 74.62 -26.88
C MET A 1 39.15 73.37 -26.49
N THR A 2 39.73 72.53 -25.74
CA THR A 2 39.81 72.40 -24.29
C THR A 2 38.56 71.90 -23.65
N GLY A 3 38.67 70.77 -23.04
CA GLY A 3 37.68 70.30 -22.08
C GLY A 3 37.73 68.82 -21.80
N SER A 4 38.91 68.34 -21.42
CA SER A 4 39.00 67.01 -20.81
C SER A 4 38.31 67.00 -19.47
N ARG A 5 37.29 66.15 -19.27
CA ARG A 5 36.79 65.77 -17.95
C ARG A 5 36.89 64.32 -17.79
N SER A 6 37.92 63.95 -17.06
CA SER A 6 38.13 62.66 -16.46
C SER A 6 36.99 62.32 -15.54
N HIS A 7 36.21 61.25 -15.84
CA HIS A 7 35.33 60.66 -14.89
C HIS A 7 35.97 59.41 -14.32
N ARG A 8 36.33 59.52 -13.06
CA ARG A 8 36.80 58.42 -12.22
C ARG A 8 35.69 57.39 -12.08
N THR A 9 35.98 56.22 -12.57
CA THR A 9 35.13 55.03 -12.31
C THR A 9 35.37 54.58 -10.89
N LEU A 10 34.34 54.73 -10.06
CA LEU A 10 34.29 54.07 -8.75
C LEU A 10 34.01 52.58 -8.99
N LYS A 11 34.96 51.76 -8.63
CA LYS A 11 34.79 50.32 -8.52
C LYS A 11 33.99 50.03 -7.26
N ALA A 12 32.73 49.76 -7.41
CA ALA A 12 31.90 49.20 -6.36
C ALA A 12 32.10 47.70 -6.37
N SER A 13 32.87 47.22 -5.39
CA SER A 13 32.99 45.79 -5.10
C SER A 13 31.70 45.33 -4.43
N ALA A 14 30.81 44.69 -5.18
CA ALA A 14 29.66 43.99 -4.64
C ALA A 14 30.13 42.61 -4.18
N SER A 15 30.35 42.46 -2.89
CA SER A 15 30.53 41.15 -2.27
C SER A 15 29.22 40.41 -2.25
N PHE A 16 29.01 39.46 -3.16
CA PHE A 16 27.93 38.51 -3.09
C PHE A 16 28.24 37.50 -2.00
N ALA A 17 27.63 37.67 -0.85
CA ALA A 17 27.54 36.64 0.15
C ALA A 17 26.59 35.56 -0.35
N CYS A 18 27.12 34.42 -0.81
CA CYS A 18 26.36 33.21 -1.04
C CYS A 18 25.90 32.67 0.32
N ALA A 19 24.71 33.06 0.74
CA ALA A 19 24.01 32.35 1.80
C ALA A 19 23.61 30.96 1.25
N ALA A 20 24.37 29.93 1.63
CA ALA A 20 24.01 28.55 1.39
C ALA A 20 22.80 28.25 2.26
N PHE A 21 21.61 28.33 1.67
CA PHE A 21 20.41 27.73 2.22
C PHE A 21 20.56 26.21 2.11
N PHE A 22 21.03 25.59 3.16
CA PHE A 22 20.80 24.17 3.37
C PHE A 22 19.32 23.98 3.62
N GLY A 23 18.57 23.83 2.55
CA GLY A 23 17.21 23.32 2.60
C GLY A 23 17.28 21.89 3.09
N ALA A 24 16.97 21.67 4.37
CA ALA A 24 16.69 20.34 4.87
C ALA A 24 15.49 19.81 4.08
N LEU A 25 15.77 18.90 3.13
CA LEU A 25 14.74 18.14 2.43
C LEU A 25 14.14 17.19 3.48
N THR A 26 13.15 17.64 4.22
CA THR A 26 12.34 16.77 5.04
C THR A 26 11.54 15.91 4.08
N VAL A 27 12.04 14.71 3.80
CA VAL A 27 11.25 13.67 3.16
C VAL A 27 10.11 13.36 4.13
N ALA A 28 8.94 13.93 3.86
CA ALA A 28 7.72 13.55 4.52
C ALA A 28 7.45 12.10 4.13
N VAL A 29 7.86 11.17 4.96
CA VAL A 29 7.48 9.76 4.83
C VAL A 29 6.00 9.72 5.14
N SER A 30 5.17 9.72 4.10
CA SER A 30 3.72 9.56 4.23
C SER A 30 3.45 8.23 4.93
N PRO A 31 2.72 8.20 6.06
CA PRO A 31 2.44 6.98 6.81
C PRO A 31 1.46 6.03 6.08
N CYS A 32 1.04 6.36 4.86
CA CYS A 32 -0.03 5.68 4.13
C CYS A 32 0.33 4.35 3.46
N ALA A 33 1.52 3.83 3.60
CA ALA A 33 1.91 2.57 2.92
C ALA A 33 2.55 1.54 3.85
N ARG A 34 2.36 1.66 5.14
CA ARG A 34 2.81 0.59 6.05
C ARG A 34 1.70 -0.44 6.15
N ALA A 35 2.05 -1.67 5.77
CA ALA A 35 1.27 -2.85 6.12
C ALA A 35 0.97 -2.83 7.62
N ASP A 36 -0.30 -2.89 7.99
CA ASP A 36 -0.71 -2.96 9.39
C ASP A 36 -0.84 -4.42 9.81
N VAL A 37 0.29 -5.02 10.11
CA VAL A 37 0.39 -6.40 10.56
C VAL A 37 -0.46 -6.66 11.81
N VAL A 38 -0.52 -5.69 12.72
CA VAL A 38 -1.28 -5.84 13.97
C VAL A 38 -2.78 -5.84 13.68
N ALA A 39 -3.25 -4.91 12.85
CA ALA A 39 -4.66 -4.87 12.45
C ALA A 39 -5.08 -6.15 11.75
N TYR A 40 -4.27 -6.65 10.82
CA TYR A 40 -4.54 -7.92 10.16
C TYR A 40 -4.67 -9.07 11.16
N LEU A 41 -3.68 -9.25 12.04
CA LEU A 41 -3.68 -10.34 13.03
C LEU A 41 -4.87 -10.26 13.97
N VAL A 42 -5.22 -9.08 14.48
CA VAL A 42 -6.39 -8.91 15.33
C VAL A 42 -7.66 -9.29 14.58
N ASN A 43 -7.84 -8.77 13.37
CA ASN A 43 -9.06 -8.98 12.58
C ASN A 43 -9.27 -10.45 12.21
N VAL A 44 -8.22 -11.20 11.86
CA VAL A 44 -8.36 -12.62 11.52
C VAL A 44 -8.43 -13.53 12.75
N HIS A 45 -7.87 -13.10 13.88
CA HIS A 45 -7.87 -13.90 15.11
C HIS A 45 -9.21 -13.87 15.83
N VAL A 46 -9.90 -12.73 15.82
CA VAL A 46 -11.21 -12.60 16.49
C VAL A 46 -12.34 -13.29 15.71
N ARG A 47 -12.10 -13.67 14.45
CA ARG A 47 -13.09 -14.39 13.65
C ARG A 47 -12.89 -15.90 13.76
N PRO A 48 -13.97 -16.64 14.04
CA PRO A 48 -13.92 -18.10 14.02
C PRO A 48 -13.74 -18.62 12.58
N GLY A 49 -13.15 -19.80 12.46
CA GLY A 49 -13.11 -20.53 11.20
C GLY A 49 -11.77 -20.55 10.47
N TYR A 50 -10.85 -19.60 10.76
CA TYR A 50 -9.52 -19.64 10.14
C TYR A 50 -8.53 -20.53 10.89
N ASN A 51 -8.61 -20.59 12.21
CA ASN A 51 -7.85 -21.50 13.08
C ASN A 51 -6.35 -21.56 12.79
N PHE A 52 -5.73 -20.41 12.49
CA PHE A 52 -4.29 -20.36 12.30
C PHE A 52 -3.57 -20.77 13.59
N PRO A 53 -2.56 -21.65 13.53
CA PRO A 53 -1.88 -22.17 14.72
C PRO A 53 -1.06 -21.10 15.47
N ASN A 54 -0.65 -20.04 14.77
CA ASN A 54 0.10 -18.91 15.32
C ASN A 54 0.07 -17.70 14.38
N ALA A 55 0.60 -16.58 14.84
CA ALA A 55 0.67 -15.34 14.08
C ALA A 55 1.46 -15.47 12.78
N ASP A 56 2.56 -16.22 12.79
CA ASP A 56 3.41 -16.39 11.61
C ASP A 56 2.67 -17.13 10.49
N ALA A 57 1.90 -18.16 10.85
CA ALA A 57 1.07 -18.88 9.89
C ALA A 57 -0.03 -17.99 9.30
N ALA A 58 -0.67 -17.16 10.13
CA ALA A 58 -1.66 -16.19 9.67
C ALA A 58 -1.05 -15.17 8.71
N LEU A 59 0.11 -14.61 9.04
CA LEU A 59 0.82 -13.65 8.19
C LEU A 59 1.29 -14.28 6.88
N SER A 60 1.86 -15.48 6.94
CA SER A 60 2.29 -16.20 5.75
C SER A 60 1.13 -16.42 4.78
N TYR A 61 -0.04 -16.77 5.29
CA TYR A 61 -1.25 -16.93 4.48
C TYR A 61 -1.71 -15.60 3.89
N GLY A 62 -1.77 -14.54 4.70
CA GLY A 62 -2.16 -13.19 4.25
C GLY A 62 -1.23 -12.64 3.16
N TYR A 63 0.08 -12.77 3.34
CA TYR A 63 1.04 -12.38 2.29
C TYR A 63 0.92 -13.25 1.05
N GLY A 64 0.61 -14.54 1.18
CA GLY A 64 0.30 -15.42 0.06
C GLY A 64 -0.90 -14.94 -0.76
N ILE A 65 -1.93 -14.38 -0.12
CA ILE A 65 -3.04 -13.69 -0.82
C ILE A 65 -2.52 -12.46 -1.58
N CYS A 66 -1.69 -11.63 -0.94
CA CYS A 66 -1.07 -10.48 -1.58
C CYS A 66 -0.29 -10.87 -2.84
N ASP A 67 0.52 -11.90 -2.76
CA ASP A 67 1.34 -12.41 -3.86
C ASP A 67 0.48 -12.85 -5.06
N LYS A 68 -0.68 -13.44 -4.81
CA LYS A 68 -1.62 -13.81 -5.87
C LYS A 68 -2.12 -12.58 -6.64
N PHE A 69 -2.46 -11.49 -5.93
CA PHE A 69 -2.85 -10.22 -6.58
C PHE A 69 -1.68 -9.57 -7.32
N VAL A 70 -0.48 -9.56 -6.75
CA VAL A 70 0.72 -9.06 -7.42
C VAL A 70 1.02 -9.86 -8.69
N ALA A 71 0.76 -11.16 -8.71
CA ALA A 71 0.87 -12.02 -9.88
C ALA A 71 -0.25 -11.82 -10.92
N GLY A 72 -1.19 -10.89 -10.66
CA GLY A 72 -2.26 -10.54 -11.60
C GLY A 72 -3.50 -11.43 -11.51
N ARG A 73 -3.63 -12.28 -10.49
CA ARG A 73 -4.84 -13.10 -10.30
C ARG A 73 -6.00 -12.22 -9.87
N GLY A 74 -7.18 -12.55 -10.35
CA GLY A 74 -8.40 -11.84 -10.04
C GLY A 74 -9.04 -12.32 -8.74
N PHE A 75 -9.93 -11.49 -8.18
CA PHE A 75 -10.70 -11.82 -6.98
C PHE A 75 -11.43 -13.18 -7.08
N PRO A 76 -12.12 -13.55 -8.20
CA PRO A 76 -12.79 -14.83 -8.29
C PRO A 76 -11.87 -16.04 -8.11
N ASP A 77 -10.65 -15.98 -8.66
CA ASP A 77 -9.67 -17.05 -8.55
C ASP A 77 -9.16 -17.19 -7.11
N VAL A 78 -8.84 -16.05 -6.48
CA VAL A 78 -8.38 -16.03 -5.09
C VAL A 78 -9.47 -16.48 -4.12
N MET A 79 -10.75 -16.13 -4.40
CA MET A 79 -11.92 -16.64 -3.66
C MET A 79 -12.01 -18.16 -3.74
N GLY A 80 -11.82 -18.74 -4.92
CA GLY A 80 -11.80 -20.18 -5.13
C GLY A 80 -10.73 -20.88 -4.30
N ASP A 81 -9.52 -20.35 -4.30
CA ASP A 81 -8.41 -20.88 -3.52
C ASP A 81 -8.70 -20.84 -2.01
N VAL A 82 -9.12 -19.69 -1.50
CA VAL A 82 -9.41 -19.52 -0.06
C VAL A 82 -10.53 -20.43 0.40
N ARG A 83 -11.60 -20.57 -0.39
CA ARG A 83 -12.67 -21.53 -0.06
C ARG A 83 -12.16 -22.96 0.00
N ALA A 84 -11.31 -23.34 -0.96
CA ALA A 84 -10.73 -24.68 -0.97
C ALA A 84 -9.82 -24.93 0.24
N ASP A 85 -8.95 -23.96 0.56
CA ASP A 85 -7.99 -24.06 1.66
C ASP A 85 -8.67 -24.18 3.03
N PHE A 86 -9.79 -23.49 3.23
CA PHE A 86 -10.58 -23.55 4.47
C PHE A 86 -11.76 -24.53 4.41
N ASN A 87 -11.91 -25.25 3.31
CA ASN A 87 -13.01 -26.17 3.07
C ASN A 87 -14.39 -25.53 3.41
N THR A 88 -14.61 -24.32 2.94
CA THR A 88 -15.81 -23.53 3.23
C THR A 88 -16.60 -23.23 1.96
N SER A 89 -17.95 -23.23 2.09
CA SER A 89 -18.86 -22.70 1.07
C SER A 89 -19.36 -21.29 1.39
N ASP A 90 -18.81 -20.66 2.43
CA ASP A 90 -19.17 -19.32 2.87
C ASP A 90 -18.29 -18.28 2.15
N ASP A 91 -18.86 -17.58 1.17
CA ASP A 91 -18.18 -16.51 0.45
C ASP A 91 -17.82 -15.34 1.35
N PHE A 92 -18.63 -15.06 2.38
CA PHE A 92 -18.35 -13.98 3.30
C PHE A 92 -17.08 -14.28 4.12
N GLN A 93 -16.90 -15.52 4.58
CA GLN A 93 -15.69 -15.94 5.28
C GLN A 93 -14.46 -15.78 4.39
N ALA A 94 -14.53 -16.27 3.15
CA ALA A 94 -13.40 -16.18 2.23
C ALA A 94 -13.08 -14.73 1.82
N SER A 95 -14.11 -13.95 1.46
CA SER A 95 -13.93 -12.54 1.04
C SER A 95 -13.43 -11.65 2.17
N TYR A 96 -13.84 -11.92 3.41
CA TYR A 96 -13.35 -11.20 4.57
C TYR A 96 -11.84 -11.36 4.73
N LEU A 97 -11.33 -12.60 4.69
CA LEU A 97 -9.90 -12.88 4.82
C LEU A 97 -9.08 -12.20 3.70
N ILE A 98 -9.58 -12.30 2.46
CA ILE A 98 -8.95 -11.63 1.31
C ILE A 98 -8.92 -10.12 1.52
N SER A 99 -10.03 -9.53 1.94
CA SER A 99 -10.12 -8.09 2.16
C SER A 99 -9.20 -7.62 3.29
N GLN A 100 -9.11 -8.37 4.38
CA GLN A 100 -8.19 -8.04 5.47
C GLN A 100 -6.74 -8.13 5.02
N ALA A 101 -6.36 -9.19 4.30
CA ALA A 101 -5.01 -9.32 3.76
C ALA A 101 -4.64 -8.15 2.85
N VAL A 102 -5.49 -7.82 1.89
CA VAL A 102 -5.19 -6.75 0.93
C VAL A 102 -5.20 -5.37 1.60
N ASN A 103 -6.18 -5.07 2.45
CA ASN A 103 -6.29 -3.77 3.10
C ASN A 103 -5.14 -3.50 4.06
N GLU A 104 -4.74 -4.51 4.84
CA GLU A 104 -3.81 -4.33 5.94
C GLU A 104 -2.36 -4.68 5.55
N LEU A 105 -2.14 -5.69 4.71
CA LEU A 105 -0.80 -6.16 4.37
C LEU A 105 -0.27 -5.63 3.03
N CYS A 106 -1.16 -5.41 2.05
CA CYS A 106 -0.75 -4.95 0.72
C CYS A 106 -1.72 -3.91 0.11
N PRO A 107 -1.89 -2.75 0.73
CA PRO A 107 -2.88 -1.76 0.31
C PRO A 107 -2.69 -1.26 -1.13
N ALA A 108 -1.50 -1.40 -1.71
CA ALA A 108 -1.26 -1.10 -3.11
C ALA A 108 -2.10 -1.97 -4.07
N GLN A 109 -2.61 -3.13 -3.61
CA GLN A 109 -3.43 -4.05 -4.40
C GLN A 109 -4.94 -3.82 -4.27
N ILE A 110 -5.37 -2.85 -3.45
CA ILE A 110 -6.80 -2.56 -3.22
C ILE A 110 -7.55 -2.25 -4.53
N TRP A 111 -6.92 -1.51 -5.44
CA TRP A 111 -7.54 -1.17 -6.71
C TRP A 111 -7.81 -2.41 -7.56
N GLN A 112 -6.87 -3.36 -7.62
CA GLN A 112 -7.01 -4.62 -8.36
C GLN A 112 -8.09 -5.51 -7.74
N LEU A 113 -8.08 -5.65 -6.41
CA LEU A 113 -9.13 -6.36 -5.70
C LEU A 113 -10.51 -5.80 -6.08
N ARG A 114 -10.72 -4.49 -5.99
CA ARG A 114 -12.01 -3.85 -6.28
C ARG A 114 -12.42 -4.03 -7.73
N ASN A 115 -11.51 -3.83 -8.67
CA ASN A 115 -11.80 -3.97 -10.09
C ASN A 115 -12.21 -5.39 -10.45
N THR A 116 -11.53 -6.39 -9.91
CA THR A 116 -11.82 -7.81 -10.22
C THR A 116 -13.00 -8.36 -9.42
N ALA A 117 -13.34 -7.75 -8.27
CA ALA A 117 -14.51 -8.11 -7.48
C ALA A 117 -15.82 -7.49 -8.00
N ALA A 118 -15.76 -6.42 -8.80
CA ALA A 118 -16.93 -5.63 -9.19
C ALA A 118 -18.05 -6.46 -9.89
N HIS A 119 -17.68 -7.55 -10.54
CA HIS A 119 -18.61 -8.44 -11.26
C HIS A 119 -18.60 -9.87 -10.71
N TYR A 120 -18.09 -10.06 -9.50
CA TYR A 120 -18.06 -11.37 -8.88
C TYR A 120 -19.50 -11.84 -8.58
N GLN A 121 -19.77 -13.09 -8.92
CA GLN A 121 -20.99 -13.78 -8.57
C GLN A 121 -20.63 -15.10 -7.90
N SER A 122 -21.26 -15.38 -6.78
CA SER A 122 -21.06 -16.65 -6.07
C SER A 122 -21.48 -17.82 -6.96
N PRO A 123 -20.65 -18.86 -7.06
CA PRO A 123 -21.03 -20.07 -7.76
C PRO A 123 -22.30 -20.73 -7.15
N PRO A 124 -23.04 -21.54 -7.91
CA PRO A 124 -24.17 -22.30 -7.36
C PRO A 124 -23.75 -23.16 -6.17
N GLY A 125 -24.50 -23.12 -5.08
CA GLY A 125 -24.24 -23.89 -3.86
C GLY A 125 -23.28 -23.23 -2.88
N VAL A 126 -22.82 -22.03 -3.17
CA VAL A 126 -22.02 -21.20 -2.25
C VAL A 126 -22.93 -20.22 -1.52
N THR A 127 -22.75 -20.11 -0.22
CA THR A 127 -23.51 -19.16 0.61
C THR A 127 -22.90 -17.76 0.50
N PRO A 128 -23.67 -16.74 0.13
CA PRO A 128 -23.18 -15.37 0.01
C PRO A 128 -22.85 -14.74 1.36
#